data_0c25f6f75e843b252f14782e4a3aa4dd
#
_entry.id   0c25f6f75e843b252f14782e4a3aa4dd
#
_cell.length_a   1.000
_cell.length_b   1.000
_cell.length_c   1.000
_cell.angle_alpha   90.00
_cell.angle_beta   90.00
_cell.angle_gamma   90.00
#
_symmetry.space_group_name_H-M   'P 1'
#
loop_
_entity.id
_entity.type
_entity.pdbx_description
1 polymer ?
#
loop_
_entity_poly.entity_id
_entity_poly.type
_entity_poly.pdbx_seq_one_letter_code
_entity_poly.pdbx_strand_id
1 'polypeptide(L)'
;MLNKLITFALLCLSLVSLNACAQKTEPSTVPAAAPAAASAAATPATPKPQLNTTVPWLQVKIWEFQSQPVANPPRVVSKAVYEGKTVYYISAACCDIPSQLFDEDGKLICYPSGGIAGGGDGKCKQFVIDKPTMSTVWQDTRAYVPIKRATINLQ
;
A
#
# COMPACT_ATOMS: atom_id res chain seq x y z
N MET A 1 -27.95 -19.73 42.15
CA MET A 1 -28.29 -20.85 41.27
C MET A 1 -27.22 -20.84 40.18
N LEU A 2 -26.08 -21.36 40.35
CA LEU A 2 -25.50 -22.71 40.47
C LEU A 2 -25.82 -23.60 39.26
N ASN A 3 -24.74 -24.03 38.62
CA ASN A 3 -24.57 -25.09 37.63
C ASN A 3 -24.71 -24.67 36.15
N LYS A 4 -23.73 -24.90 35.27
CA LYS A 4 -22.99 -26.16 35.06
C LYS A 4 -21.62 -25.88 34.40
N LEU A 5 -20.58 -26.27 35.10
CA LEU A 5 -19.32 -26.74 34.50
C LEU A 5 -19.64 -28.05 33.75
N ILE A 6 -19.24 -28.12 32.48
CA ILE A 6 -19.02 -29.41 31.83
C ILE A 6 -17.67 -29.33 31.10
N THR A 7 -16.78 -30.01 31.74
CA THR A 7 -15.49 -30.53 31.29
C THR A 7 -15.64 -31.33 29.99
N PHE A 8 -14.89 -31.01 28.96
CA PHE A 8 -14.53 -31.98 27.92
C PHE A 8 -13.04 -31.85 27.66
N ALA A 9 -12.30 -32.57 28.46
CA ALA A 9 -10.96 -33.05 28.11
C ALA A 9 -11.17 -34.42 27.48
N LEU A 10 -10.66 -34.65 26.30
CA LEU A 10 -10.09 -35.94 25.84
C LEU A 10 -9.58 -35.76 24.40
N LEU A 11 -8.27 -35.76 24.27
CA LEU A 11 -7.53 -36.80 23.55
C LEU A 11 -7.70 -36.81 22.03
N CYS A 12 -6.75 -36.23 21.30
CA CYS A 12 -6.23 -36.86 20.09
C CYS A 12 -4.73 -36.55 19.94
N LEU A 13 -3.98 -37.49 20.54
CA LEU A 13 -2.57 -37.76 20.23
C LEU A 13 -2.59 -38.53 18.92
N SER A 14 -1.84 -38.09 17.91
CA SER A 14 -1.12 -38.94 16.95
C SER A 14 -0.82 -38.22 15.64
N LEU A 15 0.35 -38.31 15.34
CA LEU A 15 1.18 -38.72 14.22
C LEU A 15 2.00 -37.58 13.58
N VAL A 16 3.22 -37.50 14.10
CA VAL A 16 4.40 -36.94 13.45
C VAL A 16 4.72 -37.82 12.23
N SER A 17 4.59 -37.26 11.04
CA SER A 17 5.17 -37.86 9.82
C SER A 17 6.33 -37.00 9.39
N LEU A 18 7.53 -37.48 9.71
CA LEU A 18 8.79 -37.01 9.11
C LEU A 18 8.82 -37.45 7.63
N ASN A 19 8.70 -36.51 6.70
CA ASN A 19 9.13 -36.73 5.34
C ASN A 19 10.47 -36.03 5.14
N ALA A 20 11.54 -36.78 5.32
CA ALA A 20 12.89 -36.43 4.88
C ALA A 20 12.94 -36.60 3.36
N CYS A 21 12.94 -35.51 2.62
CA CYS A 21 13.25 -35.51 1.19
C CYS A 21 14.76 -35.25 1.02
N ALA A 22 15.50 -36.29 0.73
CA ALA A 22 16.94 -36.24 0.41
C ALA A 22 17.08 -35.52 -0.94
N GLN A 23 17.71 -34.34 -0.95
CA GLN A 23 18.14 -33.68 -2.18
C GLN A 23 19.47 -34.27 -2.63
N LYS A 24 19.42 -34.96 -3.75
CA LYS A 24 20.54 -35.47 -4.48
C LYS A 24 21.26 -34.32 -5.21
N THR A 25 22.45 -33.98 -4.78
CA THR A 25 23.31 -32.97 -5.40
C THR A 25 23.99 -33.60 -6.64
N GLU A 26 23.65 -33.13 -7.83
CA GLU A 26 24.46 -33.38 -9.03
C GLU A 26 25.33 -32.15 -9.32
N PRO A 27 26.63 -32.33 -9.63
CA PRO A 27 27.49 -31.23 -10.02
C PRO A 27 27.28 -30.90 -11.51
N SER A 28 26.60 -29.81 -11.83
CA SER A 28 26.49 -29.31 -13.18
C SER A 28 27.64 -28.39 -13.51
N THR A 29 28.48 -28.85 -14.42
CA THR A 29 29.61 -28.12 -15.00
C THR A 29 29.06 -26.95 -15.84
N VAL A 30 29.36 -25.71 -15.43
CA VAL A 30 28.99 -24.49 -16.17
C VAL A 30 30.11 -24.16 -17.16
N PRO A 31 29.85 -24.01 -18.47
CA PRO A 31 30.78 -23.40 -19.41
C PRO A 31 30.82 -21.88 -19.18
N ALA A 32 32.02 -21.35 -19.08
CA ALA A 32 32.29 -19.91 -19.01
C ALA A 32 31.77 -19.21 -20.28
N ALA A 33 30.73 -18.38 -20.16
CA ALA A 33 30.31 -17.45 -21.18
C ALA A 33 30.87 -16.05 -20.89
N ALA A 34 31.41 -15.42 -21.93
CA ALA A 34 32.08 -14.13 -21.95
C ALA A 34 31.21 -12.98 -21.42
N PRO A 35 31.81 -11.88 -20.90
CA PRO A 35 31.06 -10.78 -20.37
C PRO A 35 30.40 -9.97 -21.52
N ALA A 36 29.07 -10.04 -21.59
CA ALA A 36 28.29 -9.12 -22.42
C ALA A 36 28.31 -7.73 -21.75
N ALA A 37 28.67 -6.73 -22.54
CA ALA A 37 28.73 -5.32 -22.14
C ALA A 37 27.42 -4.89 -21.47
N ALA A 38 27.49 -4.49 -20.20
CA ALA A 38 26.39 -3.87 -19.50
C ALA A 38 26.09 -2.51 -20.13
N SER A 39 25.00 -2.45 -20.87
CA SER A 39 24.38 -1.17 -21.28
C SER A 39 23.97 -0.45 -20.01
N ALA A 40 24.65 0.64 -19.68
CA ALA A 40 24.30 1.51 -18.57
C ALA A 40 22.90 2.09 -18.81
N ALA A 41 21.90 1.49 -18.17
CA ALA A 41 20.58 2.09 -18.09
C ALA A 41 20.73 3.41 -17.31
N ALA A 42 20.49 4.52 -17.98
CA ALA A 42 20.44 5.83 -17.37
C ALA A 42 19.44 5.78 -16.21
N THR A 43 19.94 5.99 -14.99
CA THR A 43 19.12 6.17 -13.79
C THR A 43 18.19 7.35 -14.04
N PRO A 44 16.86 7.19 -13.96
CA PRO A 44 15.96 8.33 -14.08
C PRO A 44 16.27 9.30 -12.95
N ALA A 45 16.61 10.54 -13.30
CA ALA A 45 16.80 11.60 -12.33
C ALA A 45 15.57 11.69 -11.45
N THR A 46 15.75 11.46 -10.15
CA THR A 46 14.69 11.58 -9.14
C THR A 46 14.13 13.00 -9.22
N PRO A 47 12.86 13.20 -9.56
CA PRO A 47 12.27 14.53 -9.59
C PRO A 47 12.36 15.14 -8.20
N LYS A 48 12.93 16.33 -8.11
CA LYS A 48 13.02 17.08 -6.86
C LYS A 48 11.60 17.29 -6.32
N PRO A 49 11.31 16.91 -5.06
CA PRO A 49 9.95 16.98 -4.53
C PRO A 49 9.42 18.41 -4.61
N GLN A 50 8.35 18.63 -5.34
CA GLN A 50 7.59 19.88 -5.26
C GLN A 50 6.72 19.81 -3.99
N LEU A 51 7.33 20.11 -2.84
CA LEU A 51 6.64 20.15 -1.56
C LEU A 51 6.05 21.54 -1.35
N ASN A 52 4.75 21.68 -1.59
CA ASN A 52 3.98 22.88 -1.25
C ASN A 52 3.40 22.82 0.17
N THR A 53 3.94 21.95 1.04
CA THR A 53 3.46 21.84 2.41
C THR A 53 4.60 21.99 3.43
N THR A 54 4.34 22.74 4.49
CA THR A 54 5.23 22.88 5.65
C THR A 54 4.91 21.87 6.77
N VAL A 55 3.90 21.00 6.56
CA VAL A 55 3.45 20.02 7.55
C VAL A 55 4.40 18.81 7.55
N PRO A 56 5.18 18.58 8.64
CA PRO A 56 6.29 17.62 8.59
C PRO A 56 5.87 16.19 8.29
N TRP A 57 4.82 15.68 8.95
CA TRP A 57 4.34 14.31 8.73
C TRP A 57 3.86 14.08 7.29
N LEU A 58 3.24 15.11 6.69
CA LEU A 58 2.73 15.05 5.33
C LEU A 58 3.87 15.03 4.30
N GLN A 59 4.98 15.72 4.59
CA GLN A 59 6.19 15.65 3.77
C GLN A 59 6.74 14.23 3.71
N VAL A 60 6.80 13.54 4.87
CA VAL A 60 7.24 12.13 4.94
C VAL A 60 6.29 11.24 4.13
N LYS A 61 4.98 11.45 4.26
CA LYS A 61 3.99 10.68 3.51
C LYS A 61 4.08 10.88 2.01
N ILE A 62 4.29 12.11 1.55
CA ILE A 62 4.51 12.42 0.13
C ILE A 62 5.81 11.78 -0.38
N TRP A 63 6.88 11.82 0.41
CA TRP A 63 8.13 11.16 0.06
C TRP A 63 7.95 9.64 -0.08
N GLU A 64 7.20 9.00 0.82
CA GLU A 64 6.84 7.57 0.70
C GLU A 64 6.13 7.29 -0.63
N PHE A 65 5.19 8.13 -1.04
CA PHE A 65 4.50 7.97 -2.32
C PHE A 65 5.44 8.14 -3.51
N GLN A 66 6.36 9.10 -3.44
CA GLN A 66 7.34 9.34 -4.49
C GLN A 66 8.40 8.24 -4.61
N SER A 67 8.66 7.50 -3.55
CA SER A 67 9.56 6.34 -3.56
C SER A 67 8.94 5.09 -4.18
N GLN A 68 7.63 5.09 -4.41
CA GLN A 68 6.88 3.99 -5.01
C GLN A 68 6.57 4.25 -6.50
N PRO A 69 6.24 3.22 -7.30
CA PRO A 69 5.66 3.41 -8.62
C PRO A 69 4.41 4.30 -8.56
N VAL A 70 4.20 5.08 -9.61
CA VAL A 70 3.00 5.93 -9.71
C VAL A 70 1.75 5.07 -9.67
N ALA A 71 0.82 5.44 -8.81
CA ALA A 71 -0.48 4.77 -8.72
C ALA A 71 -1.37 5.13 -9.93
N ASN A 72 -2.35 4.29 -10.21
CA ASN A 72 -3.37 4.58 -11.22
C ASN A 72 -4.78 4.38 -10.61
N PRO A 73 -5.51 5.49 -10.35
CA PRO A 73 -5.17 6.90 -10.62
C PRO A 73 -4.03 7.43 -9.75
N PRO A 74 -3.33 8.51 -10.20
CA PRO A 74 -2.30 9.16 -9.40
C PRO A 74 -2.83 9.66 -8.05
N ARG A 75 -2.02 9.58 -7.01
CA ARG A 75 -2.41 10.04 -5.67
C ARG A 75 -2.54 11.55 -5.62
N VAL A 76 -3.55 11.99 -4.89
CA VAL A 76 -3.80 13.40 -4.60
C VAL A 76 -3.92 13.57 -3.09
N VAL A 77 -3.28 14.59 -2.55
CA VAL A 77 -3.44 15.04 -1.18
C VAL A 77 -4.17 16.38 -1.20
N SER A 78 -5.28 16.44 -0.50
CA SER A 78 -6.09 17.65 -0.40
C SER A 78 -6.28 18.06 1.06
N LYS A 79 -6.35 19.37 1.30
CA LYS A 79 -6.68 19.97 2.58
C LYS A 79 -8.14 20.40 2.57
N ALA A 80 -8.83 20.22 3.68
CA ALA A 80 -10.21 20.69 3.90
C ALA A 80 -10.38 21.17 5.35
N VAL A 81 -11.52 21.81 5.61
CA VAL A 81 -12.00 22.05 6.99
C VAL A 81 -13.18 21.12 7.22
N TYR A 82 -13.12 20.31 8.24
CA TYR A 82 -14.15 19.38 8.64
C TYR A 82 -14.39 19.50 10.16
N GLU A 83 -15.62 19.69 10.56
CA GLU A 83 -15.99 19.95 11.97
C GLU A 83 -15.14 21.05 12.63
N GLY A 84 -14.86 22.12 11.87
CA GLY A 84 -14.05 23.26 12.34
C GLY A 84 -12.56 23.01 12.46
N LYS A 85 -12.07 21.83 12.07
CA LYS A 85 -10.66 21.44 12.13
C LYS A 85 -10.06 21.26 10.75
N THR A 86 -8.77 21.54 10.63
CA THR A 86 -8.02 21.20 9.43
C THR A 86 -7.86 19.70 9.31
N VAL A 87 -8.20 19.15 8.14
CA VAL A 87 -8.01 17.73 7.82
C VAL A 87 -7.31 17.58 6.47
N TYR A 88 -6.64 16.45 6.29
CA TYR A 88 -5.96 16.09 5.06
C TYR A 88 -6.55 14.80 4.49
N TYR A 89 -7.07 14.90 3.28
CA TYR A 89 -7.61 13.78 2.55
C TYR A 89 -6.57 13.26 1.55
N ILE A 90 -6.31 11.97 1.56
CA ILE A 90 -5.43 11.27 0.62
C ILE A 90 -6.30 10.35 -0.23
N SER A 91 -6.26 10.57 -1.55
CA SER A 91 -7.04 9.77 -2.49
C SER A 91 -6.59 8.31 -2.50
N ALA A 92 -7.51 7.41 -2.81
CA ALA A 92 -7.20 6.00 -3.02
C ALA A 92 -6.21 5.83 -4.18
N ALA A 93 -5.30 4.85 -4.06
CA ALA A 93 -4.34 4.55 -5.12
C ALA A 93 -4.99 3.70 -6.24
N CYS A 94 -5.94 2.88 -5.90
CA CYS A 94 -6.78 2.04 -6.77
C CYS A 94 -7.91 1.43 -5.96
N CYS A 95 -8.85 0.92 -6.65
CA CYS A 95 -10.07 0.17 -6.45
C CYS A 95 -10.34 -0.36 -5.03
N ASP A 96 -9.47 -1.22 -4.49
CA ASP A 96 -9.65 -1.86 -3.18
C ASP A 96 -8.89 -1.16 -2.05
N ILE A 97 -8.08 -0.15 -2.39
CA ILE A 97 -7.35 0.64 -1.41
C ILE A 97 -8.24 1.80 -0.98
N PRO A 98 -8.57 1.93 0.31
CA PRO A 98 -9.41 3.01 0.76
C PRO A 98 -8.69 4.36 0.73
N SER A 99 -9.44 5.44 0.53
CA SER A 99 -8.99 6.80 0.80
C SER A 99 -8.78 7.00 2.30
N GLN A 100 -7.96 7.97 2.68
CA GLN A 100 -7.56 8.20 4.05
C GLN A 100 -7.86 9.65 4.45
N LEU A 101 -8.36 9.86 5.67
CA LEU A 101 -8.58 11.17 6.25
C LEU A 101 -7.75 11.28 7.53
N PHE A 102 -6.88 12.29 7.57
CA PHE A 102 -6.00 12.57 8.70
C PHE A 102 -6.33 13.92 9.32
N ASP A 103 -6.07 14.07 10.62
CA ASP A 103 -6.06 15.37 11.28
C ASP A 103 -4.77 16.16 10.97
N GLU A 104 -4.64 17.35 11.53
CA GLU A 104 -3.48 18.22 11.31
C GLU A 104 -2.16 17.65 11.87
N ASP A 105 -2.24 16.75 12.84
CA ASP A 105 -1.09 16.08 13.46
C ASP A 105 -0.67 14.79 12.74
N GLY A 106 -1.43 14.37 11.71
CA GLY A 106 -1.17 13.16 10.95
C GLY A 106 -1.74 11.89 11.56
N LYS A 107 -2.66 12.02 12.51
CA LYS A 107 -3.40 10.88 13.03
C LYS A 107 -4.54 10.52 12.09
N LEU A 108 -4.63 9.26 11.72
CA LEU A 108 -5.71 8.74 10.89
C LEU A 108 -7.04 8.83 11.65
N ILE A 109 -8.01 9.54 11.05
CA ILE A 109 -9.38 9.67 11.57
C ILE A 109 -10.21 8.49 11.07
N CYS A 110 -10.22 8.26 9.74
CA CYS A 110 -11.06 7.25 9.11
C CYS A 110 -10.65 6.99 7.66
N TYR A 111 -11.39 6.06 7.04
CA TYR A 111 -11.35 5.77 5.61
C TYR A 111 -12.67 6.18 4.95
N PRO A 112 -12.77 7.39 4.36
CA PRO A 112 -14.06 7.92 3.87
C PRO A 112 -14.67 7.15 2.71
N SER A 113 -13.84 6.55 1.84
CA SER A 113 -14.33 5.84 0.65
C SER A 113 -13.33 4.75 0.23
N GLY A 114 -13.75 3.89 -0.71
CA GLY A 114 -12.95 2.79 -1.24
C GLY A 114 -13.02 1.53 -0.39
N GLY A 115 -12.06 0.61 -0.58
CA GLY A 115 -12.12 -0.74 -0.06
C GLY A 115 -13.08 -1.63 -0.87
N ILE A 116 -13.13 -2.93 -0.56
CA ILE A 116 -13.90 -3.93 -1.32
C ILE A 116 -15.39 -3.55 -1.43
N ALA A 117 -15.98 -2.96 -0.39
CA ALA A 117 -17.38 -2.52 -0.38
C ALA A 117 -17.59 -1.09 -0.92
N GLY A 118 -16.51 -0.36 -1.27
CA GLY A 118 -16.57 1.00 -1.81
C GLY A 118 -16.92 2.10 -0.81
N GLY A 119 -17.46 1.76 0.36
CA GLY A 119 -17.99 2.72 1.35
C GLY A 119 -17.01 3.16 2.45
N GLY A 120 -15.73 2.78 2.36
CA GLY A 120 -14.76 3.04 3.41
C GLY A 120 -15.04 2.24 4.69
N ASP A 121 -14.67 2.80 5.86
CA ASP A 121 -14.88 2.15 7.16
C ASP A 121 -16.18 2.57 7.88
N GLY A 122 -16.96 3.43 7.24
CA GLY A 122 -18.23 3.93 7.76
C GLY A 122 -18.13 4.95 8.90
N LYS A 123 -16.92 5.30 9.38
CA LYS A 123 -16.73 6.24 10.50
C LYS A 123 -16.91 7.70 10.09
N CYS A 124 -16.60 8.03 8.85
CA CYS A 124 -16.68 9.39 8.32
C CYS A 124 -17.84 9.61 7.34
N LYS A 125 -19.00 9.05 7.62
CA LYS A 125 -20.18 9.22 6.76
C LYS A 125 -20.51 10.68 6.53
N GLN A 126 -20.41 11.52 7.58
CA GLN A 126 -20.73 12.94 7.49
C GLN A 126 -19.77 13.68 6.57
N PHE A 127 -18.45 13.36 6.60
CA PHE A 127 -17.47 13.93 5.68
C PHE A 127 -17.84 13.66 4.21
N VAL A 128 -18.33 12.45 3.92
CA VAL A 128 -18.74 12.06 2.56
C VAL A 128 -20.04 12.77 2.14
N ILE A 129 -20.95 12.99 3.08
CA ILE A 129 -22.23 13.69 2.85
C ILE A 129 -22.00 15.19 2.64
N ASP A 130 -21.23 15.82 3.52
CA ASP A 130 -21.01 17.27 3.54
C ASP A 130 -20.13 17.74 2.37
N LYS A 131 -19.30 16.85 1.82
CA LYS A 131 -18.38 17.14 0.71
C LYS A 131 -17.67 18.49 0.90
N PRO A 132 -16.89 18.66 1.97
CA PRO A 132 -16.25 19.93 2.24
C PRO A 132 -15.38 20.37 1.07
N THR A 133 -15.27 21.69 0.88
CA THR A 133 -14.41 22.24 -0.16
C THR A 133 -12.96 21.81 0.09
N MET A 134 -12.36 21.15 -0.90
CA MET A 134 -11.00 20.65 -0.84
C MET A 134 -10.08 21.51 -1.69
N SER A 135 -8.89 21.84 -1.14
CA SER A 135 -7.79 22.44 -1.88
C SER A 135 -6.66 21.45 -2.03
N THR A 136 -6.15 21.26 -3.26
CA THR A 136 -5.04 20.35 -3.53
C THR A 136 -3.76 20.89 -2.92
N VAL A 137 -3.13 20.09 -2.06
CA VAL A 137 -1.83 20.37 -1.43
C VAL A 137 -0.70 19.73 -2.25
N TRP A 138 -0.95 18.54 -2.76
CA TRP A 138 0.03 17.81 -3.57
C TRP A 138 -0.70 16.81 -4.50
N GLN A 139 -0.12 16.61 -5.67
CA GLN A 139 -0.55 15.60 -6.63
C GLN A 139 0.66 14.91 -7.24
N ASP A 140 0.58 13.61 -7.43
CA ASP A 140 1.61 12.88 -8.15
C ASP A 140 1.48 13.16 -9.65
N THR A 141 2.40 13.98 -10.17
CA THR A 141 2.41 14.39 -11.59
C THR A 141 3.33 13.53 -12.44
N ARG A 142 3.97 12.49 -11.87
CA ARG A 142 4.83 11.58 -12.62
C ARG A 142 3.98 10.76 -13.59
N ALA A 143 4.56 10.39 -14.72
CA ALA A 143 3.87 9.53 -15.69
C ALA A 143 3.65 8.12 -15.09
N TYR A 144 2.43 7.60 -15.21
CA TYR A 144 2.14 6.20 -14.90
C TYR A 144 2.80 5.29 -15.94
N VAL A 145 3.62 4.35 -15.48
CA VAL A 145 4.22 3.32 -16.31
C VAL A 145 3.58 1.98 -15.96
N PRO A 146 2.78 1.39 -16.87
CA PRO A 146 2.17 0.10 -16.63
C PRO A 146 3.24 -0.98 -16.50
N ILE A 147 3.14 -1.82 -15.47
CA ILE A 147 4.02 -2.97 -15.29
C ILE A 147 3.69 -3.97 -16.41
N LYS A 148 4.60 -4.12 -17.37
CA LYS A 148 4.50 -5.19 -18.38
C LYS A 148 4.70 -6.51 -17.63
N ARG A 149 3.67 -7.36 -17.60
CA ARG A 149 3.85 -8.74 -17.13
C ARG A 149 4.87 -9.40 -18.03
N ALA A 150 5.96 -9.87 -17.45
CA ALA A 150 6.88 -10.74 -18.18
C ALA A 150 6.09 -11.96 -18.65
N THR A 151 6.02 -12.19 -19.96
CA THR A 151 5.45 -13.42 -20.50
C THR A 151 6.43 -14.53 -20.16
N ILE A 152 6.11 -15.34 -19.17
CA ILE A 152 6.90 -16.54 -18.87
C ILE A 152 6.53 -17.55 -19.96
N ASN A 153 7.40 -17.67 -20.95
CA ASN A 153 7.31 -18.76 -21.91
C ASN A 153 7.78 -20.04 -21.20
N LEU A 154 6.83 -20.81 -20.70
CA LEU A 154 7.08 -22.18 -20.25
C LEU A 154 7.24 -23.03 -21.52
N GLN A 155 8.48 -23.34 -21.87
CA GLN A 155 8.85 -24.40 -22.83
C GLN A 155 9.00 -25.72 -22.10
#